data_1de9547e0aad8bd79cf4b13f15d52852
#
_entry.id   1de9547e0aad8bd79cf4b13f15d52852
#
_cell.length_a   1.000
_cell.length_b   1.000
_cell.length_c   1.000
_cell.angle_alpha   90.00
_cell.angle_beta   90.00
_cell.angle_gamma   90.00
#
_symmetry.space_group_name_H-M   'P 1'
#
loop_
_entity.id
_entity.type
_entity.pdbx_description
1 polymer ?
#
loop_
_entity_poly.entity_id
_entity_poly.type
_entity_poly.pdbx_seq_one_letter_code
_entity_poly.pdbx_strand_id
1 'polypeptide(L)'
;QHAHEKGIIHRDIKPQNIMLLQDGTIKVTDFGIARFSHSETRTMTDKAIGSVHYIAPEQARGDLTDDKADIYSVGVMLYEMITGQLPFEADNAVSVAIMQLQADPKPPRDINPTIPIGLEEITLKAMQKTPAQRYQSAAEMMQDIEAFRQNPLITFNYKYDQEETATKYVDATTANSTTGPIQYDDDFEYIDDDISSHSKGGKSKGGNKN
;
A
#
# COMPACT_ATOMS: atom_id res chain seq x y z
N GLN A 1 -1.60 9.18 -18.95
CA GLN A 1 -2.20 10.53 -18.97
C GLN A 1 -3.57 10.52 -19.64
N HIS A 2 -3.72 10.08 -20.90
CA HIS A 2 -5.00 10.17 -21.64
C HIS A 2 -6.18 9.48 -20.94
N ALA A 3 -5.98 8.34 -20.29
CA ALA A 3 -7.03 7.67 -19.50
C ALA A 3 -7.42 8.51 -18.27
N HIS A 4 -6.43 9.05 -17.57
CA HIS A 4 -6.62 9.88 -16.38
C HIS A 4 -7.42 11.16 -16.70
N GLU A 5 -7.16 11.81 -17.82
CA GLU A 5 -7.93 12.98 -18.30
C GLU A 5 -9.41 12.66 -18.55
N LYS A 6 -9.74 11.40 -18.78
CA LYS A 6 -11.10 10.88 -18.92
C LYS A 6 -11.68 10.33 -17.61
N GLY A 7 -10.99 10.50 -16.50
CA GLY A 7 -11.39 9.97 -15.19
C GLY A 7 -11.26 8.46 -15.07
N ILE A 8 -10.49 7.81 -15.97
CA ILE A 8 -10.27 6.36 -15.97
C ILE A 8 -8.94 6.06 -15.29
N ILE A 9 -8.97 5.38 -14.17
CA ILE A 9 -7.81 4.90 -13.41
C ILE A 9 -7.66 3.41 -13.68
N HIS A 10 -6.43 2.97 -14.00
CA HIS A 10 -6.17 1.58 -14.38
C HIS A 10 -6.20 0.62 -13.18
N ARG A 11 -5.55 0.99 -12.06
CA ARG A 11 -5.51 0.28 -10.77
C ARG A 11 -4.84 -1.09 -10.75
N ASP A 12 -4.31 -1.57 -11.85
CA ASP A 12 -3.59 -2.85 -11.95
C ASP A 12 -2.44 -2.75 -12.97
N ILE A 13 -1.69 -1.63 -12.91
CA ILE A 13 -0.48 -1.45 -13.73
C ILE A 13 0.59 -2.44 -13.25
N LYS A 14 1.06 -3.28 -14.18
CA LYS A 14 2.11 -4.30 -13.96
C LYS A 14 2.63 -4.80 -15.30
N PRO A 15 3.79 -5.46 -15.36
CA PRO A 15 4.37 -5.95 -16.61
C PRO A 15 3.42 -6.82 -17.44
N GLN A 16 2.61 -7.68 -16.79
CA GLN A 16 1.67 -8.59 -17.46
C GLN A 16 0.57 -7.86 -18.23
N ASN A 17 0.27 -6.59 -17.86
CA ASN A 17 -0.75 -5.76 -18.49
C ASN A 17 -0.13 -4.75 -19.48
N ILE A 18 1.16 -4.87 -19.79
CA ILE A 18 1.87 -4.05 -20.77
C ILE A 18 2.25 -4.91 -21.97
N MET A 19 1.75 -4.55 -23.12
CA MET A 19 2.07 -5.23 -24.39
C MET A 19 3.04 -4.36 -25.21
N LEU A 20 4.15 -4.94 -25.60
CA LEU A 20 5.04 -4.37 -26.61
C LEU A 20 4.73 -5.01 -27.97
N LEU A 21 4.26 -4.19 -28.91
CA LEU A 21 3.96 -4.63 -30.26
C LEU A 21 5.24 -4.70 -31.12
N GLN A 22 5.16 -5.39 -32.27
CA GLN A 22 6.31 -5.59 -33.18
C GLN A 22 6.87 -4.27 -33.75
N ASP A 23 6.04 -3.24 -33.86
CA ASP A 23 6.42 -1.91 -34.31
C ASP A 23 7.01 -1.03 -33.20
N GLY A 24 7.22 -1.59 -31.99
CA GLY A 24 7.71 -0.87 -30.82
C GLY A 24 6.63 -0.09 -30.04
N THR A 25 5.36 -0.16 -30.47
CA THR A 25 4.26 0.51 -29.75
C THR A 25 3.96 -0.22 -28.45
N ILE A 26 3.84 0.53 -27.35
CA ILE A 26 3.42 0.03 -26.05
C ILE A 26 1.91 0.22 -25.89
N LYS A 27 1.21 -0.84 -25.48
CA LYS A 27 -0.21 -0.80 -25.15
C LYS A 27 -0.42 -1.29 -23.72
N VAL A 28 -1.25 -0.54 -22.98
CA VAL A 28 -1.74 -0.94 -21.66
C VAL A 28 -3.07 -1.66 -21.85
N THR A 29 -3.19 -2.84 -21.28
CA THR A 29 -4.36 -3.73 -21.37
C THR A 29 -4.95 -3.98 -19.98
N ASP A 30 -6.13 -4.61 -19.94
CA ASP A 30 -6.77 -5.06 -18.68
C ASP A 30 -6.96 -3.95 -17.64
N PHE A 31 -7.57 -2.83 -18.07
CA PHE A 31 -8.02 -1.80 -17.13
C PHE A 31 -8.84 -2.43 -16.01
N GLY A 32 -8.45 -2.19 -14.75
CA GLY A 32 -8.96 -2.85 -13.55
C GLY A 32 -10.41 -2.59 -13.19
N ILE A 33 -11.31 -2.64 -14.15
CA ILE A 33 -12.75 -2.36 -14.04
C ILE A 33 -13.43 -3.33 -13.05
N ALA A 34 -12.83 -4.50 -12.78
CA ALA A 34 -13.43 -5.57 -11.97
C ALA A 34 -13.22 -5.45 -10.45
N ARG A 35 -12.50 -4.44 -9.95
CA ARG A 35 -12.19 -4.32 -8.51
C ARG A 35 -13.17 -3.47 -7.70
N PHE A 36 -14.32 -3.08 -8.28
CA PHE A 36 -15.33 -2.23 -7.63
C PHE A 36 -16.43 -2.97 -6.87
N SER A 37 -16.52 -4.28 -6.90
CA SER A 37 -17.52 -4.99 -6.10
C SER A 37 -17.00 -5.24 -4.68
N HIS A 38 -17.53 -4.46 -3.76
CA HIS A 38 -17.49 -4.64 -2.31
C HIS A 38 -18.23 -5.91 -1.87
N SER A 39 -17.85 -7.06 -2.33
CA SER A 39 -18.29 -8.32 -1.70
C SER A 39 -17.71 -9.46 -2.49
N GLU A 40 -16.59 -9.96 -2.01
CA GLU A 40 -16.31 -11.40 -2.03
C GLU A 40 -14.93 -11.57 -1.40
N THR A 41 -14.88 -12.24 -0.27
CA THR A 41 -13.73 -12.98 0.25
C THR A 41 -13.24 -13.92 -0.87
N ARG A 42 -12.52 -13.36 -1.83
CA ARG A 42 -11.87 -14.17 -2.86
C ARG A 42 -10.61 -14.77 -2.26
N THR A 43 -10.62 -16.07 -2.10
CA THR A 43 -9.41 -16.89 -2.07
C THR A 43 -8.37 -16.29 -3.00
N MET A 44 -7.21 -15.91 -2.44
CA MET A 44 -6.10 -15.38 -3.20
C MET A 44 -5.66 -16.42 -4.22
N THR A 45 -6.07 -16.25 -5.48
CA THR A 45 -5.60 -17.07 -6.60
C THR A 45 -4.20 -16.61 -6.98
N ASP A 46 -3.38 -17.48 -7.58
CA ASP A 46 -2.00 -17.19 -8.01
C ASP A 46 -1.86 -15.90 -8.84
N LYS A 47 -2.92 -15.48 -9.57
CA LYS A 47 -2.99 -14.18 -10.25
C LYS A 47 -3.02 -12.98 -9.30
N ALA A 48 -3.54 -13.13 -8.07
CA ALA A 48 -3.55 -12.07 -7.07
C ALA A 48 -2.18 -11.93 -6.42
N ILE A 49 -1.40 -13.02 -6.32
CA ILE A 49 -0.08 -13.04 -5.71
C ILE A 49 0.90 -12.16 -6.51
N GLY A 50 0.92 -12.25 -7.84
CA GLY A 50 1.79 -11.42 -8.67
C GLY A 50 1.43 -9.92 -8.69
N SER A 51 0.15 -9.57 -8.52
CA SER A 51 -0.31 -8.17 -8.56
C SER A 51 0.05 -7.37 -7.29
N VAL A 52 0.30 -8.03 -6.15
CA VAL A 52 0.59 -7.37 -4.88
C VAL A 52 1.91 -6.60 -4.90
N HIS A 53 2.86 -7.02 -5.74
CA HIS A 53 4.17 -6.37 -5.86
C HIS A 53 4.10 -4.95 -6.43
N TYR A 54 3.04 -4.62 -7.16
CA TYR A 54 2.87 -3.31 -7.84
C TYR A 54 1.75 -2.47 -7.24
N ILE A 55 1.09 -2.95 -6.18
CA ILE A 55 -0.06 -2.28 -5.57
C ILE A 55 0.38 -1.01 -4.83
N ALA A 56 -0.37 0.07 -4.98
CA ALA A 56 -0.09 1.29 -4.24
C ALA A 56 -0.49 1.15 -2.75
N PRO A 57 0.18 1.87 -1.83
CA PRO A 57 -0.12 1.83 -0.39
C PRO A 57 -1.59 2.05 -0.06
N GLU A 58 -2.24 3.05 -0.65
CA GLU A 58 -3.66 3.34 -0.46
C GLU A 58 -4.57 2.22 -0.96
N GLN A 59 -4.19 1.54 -2.05
CA GLN A 59 -4.93 0.36 -2.52
C GLN A 59 -4.79 -0.82 -1.55
N ALA A 60 -3.58 -1.02 -1.00
CA ALA A 60 -3.32 -2.08 -0.02
C ALA A 60 -4.09 -1.86 1.29
N ARG A 61 -4.32 -0.59 1.69
CA ARG A 61 -5.19 -0.23 2.82
C ARG A 61 -6.68 -0.33 2.52
N GLY A 62 -7.07 -0.33 1.24
CA GLY A 62 -8.47 -0.26 0.83
C GLY A 62 -9.04 1.16 0.84
N ASP A 63 -8.18 2.17 0.81
CA ASP A 63 -8.54 3.58 0.75
C ASP A 63 -9.07 3.97 -0.64
N LEU A 64 -9.66 5.18 -0.73
CA LEU A 64 -10.00 5.76 -2.02
C LEU A 64 -8.74 5.96 -2.86
N THR A 65 -8.81 5.52 -4.11
CA THR A 65 -7.68 5.46 -5.03
C THR A 65 -7.89 6.43 -6.19
N ASP A 66 -6.94 7.31 -6.43
CA ASP A 66 -6.90 8.20 -7.59
C ASP A 66 -5.84 7.77 -8.62
N ASP A 67 -5.56 8.61 -9.60
CA ASP A 67 -4.59 8.38 -10.68
C ASP A 67 -3.14 8.22 -10.18
N LYS A 68 -2.84 8.71 -8.98
CA LYS A 68 -1.51 8.59 -8.37
C LYS A 68 -1.16 7.16 -7.94
N ALA A 69 -2.17 6.27 -7.83
CA ALA A 69 -1.92 4.85 -7.65
C ALA A 69 -1.29 4.21 -8.89
N ASP A 70 -1.73 4.59 -10.09
CA ASP A 70 -1.13 4.12 -11.33
C ASP A 70 0.32 4.63 -11.45
N ILE A 71 0.60 5.86 -11.01
CA ILE A 71 1.95 6.44 -10.98
C ILE A 71 2.86 5.64 -10.05
N TYR A 72 2.37 5.25 -8.86
CA TYR A 72 3.13 4.39 -7.95
C TYR A 72 3.47 3.05 -8.60
N SER A 73 2.50 2.40 -9.23
CA SER A 73 2.71 1.12 -9.92
C SER A 73 3.72 1.24 -11.08
N VAL A 74 3.69 2.36 -11.83
CA VAL A 74 4.72 2.67 -12.85
C VAL A 74 6.09 2.85 -12.19
N GLY A 75 6.17 3.50 -11.03
CA GLY A 75 7.40 3.63 -10.25
C GLY A 75 7.99 2.28 -9.86
N VAL A 76 7.17 1.36 -9.37
CA VAL A 76 7.60 -0.02 -9.04
C VAL A 76 8.11 -0.76 -10.28
N MET A 77 7.41 -0.65 -11.41
CA MET A 77 7.88 -1.23 -12.68
C MET A 77 9.21 -0.62 -13.12
N LEU A 78 9.37 0.69 -13.00
CA LEU A 78 10.61 1.36 -13.36
C LEU A 78 11.76 0.90 -12.44
N TYR A 79 11.49 0.75 -11.13
CA TYR A 79 12.43 0.20 -10.18
C TYR A 79 12.92 -1.20 -10.62
N GLU A 80 11.99 -2.10 -10.91
CA GLU A 80 12.30 -3.44 -11.38
C GLU A 80 13.09 -3.42 -12.70
N MET A 81 12.72 -2.57 -13.65
CA MET A 81 13.42 -2.44 -14.94
C MET A 81 14.87 -1.98 -14.81
N ILE A 82 15.17 -1.06 -13.89
CA ILE A 82 16.54 -0.50 -13.75
C ILE A 82 17.42 -1.31 -12.80
N THR A 83 16.83 -2.06 -11.86
CA THR A 83 17.58 -2.85 -10.86
C THR A 83 17.61 -4.35 -11.17
N GLY A 84 16.64 -4.85 -11.95
CA GLY A 84 16.40 -6.28 -12.16
C GLY A 84 15.77 -6.98 -10.95
N GLN A 85 15.33 -6.25 -9.93
CA GLN A 85 14.75 -6.76 -8.69
C GLN A 85 13.48 -6.02 -8.34
N LEU A 86 12.54 -6.68 -7.68
CA LEU A 86 11.40 -6.02 -7.06
C LEU A 86 11.83 -5.21 -5.84
N PRO A 87 11.19 -4.06 -5.55
CA PRO A 87 11.53 -3.26 -4.37
C PRO A 87 11.18 -3.95 -3.05
N PHE A 88 10.16 -4.83 -3.08
CA PHE A 88 9.67 -5.58 -1.92
C PHE A 88 9.37 -7.02 -2.29
N GLU A 89 10.00 -7.95 -1.59
CA GLU A 89 9.79 -9.38 -1.73
C GLU A 89 9.66 -10.04 -0.36
N ALA A 90 8.73 -10.97 -0.23
CA ALA A 90 8.50 -11.76 0.98
C ALA A 90 7.84 -13.10 0.63
N ASP A 91 7.82 -14.04 1.57
CA ASP A 91 7.30 -15.40 1.40
C ASP A 91 5.79 -15.46 1.08
N ASN A 92 5.06 -14.38 1.35
CA ASN A 92 3.62 -14.32 1.10
C ASN A 92 3.14 -12.92 0.72
N ALA A 93 2.00 -12.85 0.04
CA ALA A 93 1.42 -11.62 -0.47
C ALA A 93 1.05 -10.61 0.63
N VAL A 94 0.68 -11.06 1.83
CA VAL A 94 0.32 -10.18 2.95
C VAL A 94 1.55 -9.42 3.44
N SER A 95 2.68 -10.13 3.59
CA SER A 95 3.94 -9.50 3.97
C SER A 95 4.41 -8.47 2.93
N VAL A 96 4.29 -8.78 1.63
CA VAL A 96 4.59 -7.81 0.55
C VAL A 96 3.67 -6.59 0.66
N ALA A 97 2.36 -6.78 0.88
CA ALA A 97 1.42 -5.67 1.04
C ALA A 97 1.79 -4.78 2.25
N ILE A 98 2.22 -5.37 3.37
CA ILE A 98 2.69 -4.63 4.55
C ILE A 98 3.95 -3.82 4.20
N MET A 99 4.89 -4.40 3.44
CA MET A 99 6.09 -3.67 3.00
C MET A 99 5.71 -2.51 2.05
N GLN A 100 4.74 -2.68 1.15
CA GLN A 100 4.21 -1.59 0.32
C GLN A 100 3.67 -0.44 1.17
N LEU A 101 3.08 -0.74 2.33
CA LEU A 101 2.52 0.26 3.23
C LEU A 101 3.58 1.01 4.05
N GLN A 102 4.63 0.33 4.50
CA GLN A 102 5.47 0.79 5.60
C GLN A 102 6.96 0.86 5.29
N ALA A 103 7.48 -0.02 4.41
CA ALA A 103 8.90 -0.11 4.17
C ALA A 103 9.35 0.84 3.05
N ASP A 104 10.50 1.47 3.23
CA ASP A 104 11.15 2.19 2.15
C ASP A 104 11.87 1.22 1.22
N PRO A 105 11.84 1.44 -0.10
CA PRO A 105 12.59 0.63 -1.03
C PRO A 105 14.09 0.90 -0.85
N LYS A 106 14.90 -0.15 -1.06
CA LYS A 106 16.35 0.05 -1.15
C LYS A 106 16.64 1.01 -2.32
N PRO A 107 17.49 2.04 -2.15
CA PRO A 107 17.84 2.92 -3.26
C PRO A 107 18.36 2.13 -4.47
N PRO A 108 17.86 2.38 -5.70
CA PRO A 108 18.33 1.67 -6.91
C PRO A 108 19.84 1.66 -7.08
N ARG A 109 20.53 2.74 -6.74
CA ARG A 109 21.99 2.86 -6.84
C ARG A 109 22.75 2.05 -5.80
N ASP A 110 22.12 1.64 -4.71
CA ASP A 110 22.70 0.69 -3.75
C ASP A 110 22.71 -0.75 -4.30
N ILE A 111 21.88 -1.02 -5.32
CA ILE A 111 21.85 -2.30 -6.05
C ILE A 111 22.78 -2.23 -7.25
N ASN A 112 22.67 -1.17 -8.04
CA ASN A 112 23.48 -0.93 -9.22
C ASN A 112 23.99 0.53 -9.25
N PRO A 113 25.23 0.80 -8.83
CA PRO A 113 25.80 2.14 -8.79
C PRO A 113 25.91 2.84 -10.16
N THR A 114 25.74 2.13 -11.26
CA THR A 114 25.78 2.70 -12.61
C THR A 114 24.48 3.40 -13.00
N ILE A 115 23.41 3.22 -12.23
CA ILE A 115 22.13 3.90 -12.46
C ILE A 115 22.34 5.41 -12.28
N PRO A 116 21.93 6.25 -13.26
CA PRO A 116 22.01 7.70 -13.12
C PRO A 116 21.18 8.22 -11.95
N ILE A 117 21.69 9.25 -11.27
CA ILE A 117 21.01 9.84 -10.09
C ILE A 117 19.59 10.30 -10.44
N GLY A 118 19.42 11.03 -11.54
CA GLY A 118 18.10 11.53 -11.93
C GLY A 118 17.08 10.42 -12.19
N LEU A 119 17.52 9.25 -12.69
CA LEU A 119 16.63 8.12 -12.90
C LEU A 119 16.21 7.47 -11.58
N GLU A 120 17.13 7.36 -10.62
CA GLU A 120 16.80 6.94 -9.25
C GLU A 120 15.80 7.90 -8.61
N GLU A 121 16.04 9.21 -8.72
CA GLU A 121 15.17 10.23 -8.15
C GLU A 121 13.74 10.18 -8.74
N ILE A 122 13.61 10.04 -10.06
CA ILE A 122 12.30 9.85 -10.72
C ILE A 122 11.59 8.62 -10.16
N THR A 123 12.31 7.51 -10.05
CA THR A 123 11.76 6.24 -9.55
C THR A 123 11.26 6.38 -8.12
N LEU A 124 12.09 6.90 -7.22
CA LEU A 124 11.76 7.05 -5.81
C LEU A 124 10.66 8.08 -5.57
N LYS A 125 10.58 9.16 -6.37
CA LYS A 125 9.47 10.13 -6.32
C LYS A 125 8.15 9.46 -6.69
N ALA A 126 8.12 8.66 -7.75
CA ALA A 126 6.91 7.93 -8.12
C ALA A 126 6.47 6.94 -7.03
N MET A 127 7.42 6.38 -6.27
CA MET A 127 7.18 5.38 -5.23
C MET A 127 6.98 5.96 -3.83
N GLN A 128 6.78 7.27 -3.66
CA GLN A 128 6.47 7.86 -2.35
C GLN A 128 5.20 7.25 -1.76
N LYS A 129 5.21 7.00 -0.43
CA LYS A 129 4.08 6.34 0.25
C LYS A 129 2.83 7.23 0.27
N THR A 130 3.03 8.53 0.44
CA THR A 130 1.96 9.52 0.46
C THR A 130 1.68 9.99 -0.97
N PRO A 131 0.43 9.86 -1.49
CA PRO A 131 0.11 10.27 -2.86
C PRO A 131 0.45 11.73 -3.18
N ALA A 132 0.33 12.63 -2.20
CA ALA A 132 0.66 14.05 -2.37
C ALA A 132 2.16 14.31 -2.59
N GLN A 133 3.04 13.39 -2.20
CA GLN A 133 4.49 13.49 -2.40
C GLN A 133 4.96 12.87 -3.72
N ARG A 134 4.07 12.17 -4.44
CA ARG A 134 4.33 11.63 -5.77
C ARG A 134 4.20 12.71 -6.85
N TYR A 135 4.43 12.32 -8.09
CA TYR A 135 3.97 13.09 -9.24
C TYR A 135 2.46 13.28 -9.17
N GLN A 136 2.00 14.51 -9.40
CA GLN A 136 0.57 14.84 -9.34
C GLN A 136 -0.17 14.48 -10.62
N SER A 137 0.55 14.18 -11.70
CA SER A 137 0.01 13.65 -12.94
C SER A 137 1.05 12.82 -13.70
N ALA A 138 0.60 11.93 -14.59
CA ALA A 138 1.50 11.24 -15.50
C ALA A 138 2.23 12.21 -16.44
N ALA A 139 1.64 13.37 -16.75
CA ALA A 139 2.29 14.41 -17.54
C ALA A 139 3.50 15.00 -16.82
N GLU A 140 3.39 15.25 -15.50
CA GLU A 140 4.53 15.74 -14.68
C GLU A 140 5.68 14.70 -14.70
N MET A 141 5.37 13.42 -14.49
CA MET A 141 6.38 12.36 -14.56
C MET A 141 7.05 12.27 -15.94
N MET A 142 6.28 12.43 -17.01
CA MET A 142 6.81 12.44 -18.38
C MET A 142 7.76 13.61 -18.61
N GLN A 143 7.53 14.79 -18.04
CA GLN A 143 8.43 15.94 -18.15
C GLN A 143 9.81 15.63 -17.55
N ASP A 144 9.85 15.01 -16.38
CA ASP A 144 11.11 14.63 -15.74
C ASP A 144 11.85 13.53 -16.49
N ILE A 145 11.11 12.53 -17.01
CA ILE A 145 11.69 11.49 -17.88
C ILE A 145 12.27 12.12 -19.15
N GLU A 146 11.60 13.07 -19.76
CA GLU A 146 12.10 13.76 -20.95
C GLU A 146 13.32 14.63 -20.64
N ALA A 147 13.32 15.35 -19.51
CA ALA A 147 14.48 16.10 -19.04
C ALA A 147 15.69 15.18 -18.79
N PHE A 148 15.47 14.04 -18.18
CA PHE A 148 16.50 13.01 -17.99
C PHE A 148 17.01 12.46 -19.34
N ARG A 149 16.12 12.19 -20.28
CA ARG A 149 16.49 11.71 -21.63
C ARG A 149 17.39 12.72 -22.37
N GLN A 150 17.13 14.00 -22.20
CA GLN A 150 17.94 15.08 -22.80
C GLN A 150 19.26 15.29 -22.08
N ASN A 151 19.27 15.10 -20.76
CA ASN A 151 20.48 15.23 -19.94
C ASN A 151 20.55 14.09 -18.89
N PRO A 152 21.20 12.95 -19.19
CA PRO A 152 21.32 11.84 -18.24
C PRO A 152 22.09 12.13 -16.95
N LEU A 153 22.76 13.28 -16.87
CA LEU A 153 23.47 13.74 -15.66
C LEU A 153 22.62 14.67 -14.79
N ILE A 154 21.36 14.91 -15.15
CA ILE A 154 20.44 15.76 -14.39
C ILE A 154 20.24 15.21 -12.98
N THR A 155 20.11 16.12 -12.01
CA THR A 155 19.65 15.84 -10.65
C THR A 155 18.47 16.74 -10.34
N PHE A 156 17.41 16.18 -9.79
CA PHE A 156 16.18 16.92 -9.49
C PHE A 156 16.18 17.47 -8.07
N ASN A 157 16.94 16.83 -7.14
CA ASN A 157 17.07 17.21 -5.73
C ASN A 157 15.70 17.35 -5.04
N TYR A 158 14.81 16.37 -5.25
CA TYR A 158 13.52 16.37 -4.57
C TYR A 158 13.69 16.35 -3.06
N LYS A 159 13.05 17.31 -2.40
CA LYS A 159 12.94 17.35 -0.94
C LYS A 159 11.61 16.72 -0.58
N TYR A 160 11.67 15.62 0.15
CA TYR A 160 10.49 15.04 0.77
C TYR A 160 10.41 15.60 2.19
N ASP A 161 9.32 16.27 2.53
CA ASP A 161 9.04 16.59 3.92
C ASP A 161 8.88 15.25 4.63
N GLN A 162 9.90 14.85 5.37
CA GLN A 162 9.78 13.77 6.33
C GLN A 162 8.86 14.33 7.42
N GLU A 163 7.56 14.04 7.31
CA GLU A 163 6.71 14.12 8.47
C GLU A 163 7.38 13.23 9.52
N GLU A 164 7.78 13.87 10.63
CA GLU A 164 8.38 13.21 11.79
C GLU A 164 7.39 12.17 12.36
N THR A 165 7.27 11.03 11.72
CA THR A 165 6.87 9.81 12.40
C THR A 165 8.12 9.23 13.07
N ALA A 166 8.79 10.07 13.86
CA ALA A 166 9.68 9.59 14.88
C ALA A 166 8.82 8.86 15.92
N THR A 167 8.59 7.60 15.67
CA THR A 167 8.25 6.68 16.74
C THR A 167 9.42 6.77 17.72
N LYS A 168 9.25 7.55 18.79
CA LYS A 168 10.19 7.56 19.91
C LYS A 168 10.23 6.14 20.44
N TYR A 169 11.24 5.39 20.03
CA TYR A 169 11.67 4.23 20.78
C TYR A 169 12.04 4.76 22.15
N VAL A 170 11.18 4.52 23.12
CA VAL A 170 11.52 4.69 24.53
C VAL A 170 12.51 3.59 24.81
N ASP A 171 13.78 3.97 24.87
CA ASP A 171 14.87 3.10 25.27
C ASP A 171 14.59 2.61 26.70
N ALA A 172 14.33 1.31 26.85
CA ALA A 172 13.98 0.68 28.11
C ALA A 172 15.13 0.66 29.15
N THR A 173 16.18 1.42 28.92
CA THR A 173 17.38 1.45 29.77
C THR A 173 17.45 2.61 30.76
N THR A 174 16.42 3.50 30.84
CA THR A 174 16.45 4.63 31.82
C THR A 174 15.31 4.56 32.85
N ALA A 175 14.82 3.37 33.16
CA ALA A 175 13.87 3.18 34.27
C ALA A 175 14.58 2.56 35.49
N ASN A 176 15.52 3.31 36.09
CA ASN A 176 15.98 3.02 37.44
C ASN A 176 16.39 4.30 38.14
N SER A 177 15.42 4.94 38.78
CA SER A 177 15.52 5.67 40.04
C SER A 177 14.37 6.66 40.20
N THR A 178 13.30 6.24 40.84
CA THR A 178 12.64 6.94 41.95
C THR A 178 11.45 6.07 42.42
N THR A 179 11.70 5.30 43.43
CA THR A 179 10.68 4.54 44.18
C THR A 179 9.91 5.52 45.05
N GLY A 180 8.63 5.75 44.75
CA GLY A 180 7.63 6.23 45.71
C GLY A 180 6.43 5.28 45.61
N PRO A 181 5.82 4.86 46.72
CA PRO A 181 4.73 3.90 46.70
C PRO A 181 3.47 4.51 46.09
N ILE A 182 2.93 3.81 45.07
CA ILE A 182 1.64 4.15 44.48
C ILE A 182 0.56 3.69 45.45
N GLN A 183 -0.20 4.67 45.97
CA GLN A 183 -1.40 4.44 46.77
C GLN A 183 -2.53 4.12 45.80
N TYR A 184 -3.11 2.92 45.91
CA TYR A 184 -4.32 2.55 45.19
C TYR A 184 -5.51 3.04 45.99
N ASP A 185 -6.32 3.92 45.43
CA ASP A 185 -7.66 4.23 45.94
C ASP A 185 -8.59 3.10 45.50
N ASP A 186 -9.06 2.33 46.48
CA ASP A 186 -10.12 1.33 46.34
C ASP A 186 -11.48 2.05 46.31
N ASP A 187 -11.96 2.40 45.14
CA ASP A 187 -13.37 2.76 44.91
C ASP A 187 -13.80 2.23 43.52
N PHE A 188 -14.03 0.93 43.43
CA PHE A 188 -14.86 0.35 42.38
C PHE A 188 -16.07 -0.33 43.03
N GLU A 189 -17.21 0.39 43.02
CA GLU A 189 -18.52 -0.19 43.30
C GLU A 189 -18.86 -1.23 42.27
N TYR A 190 -19.05 -2.48 42.71
CA TYR A 190 -19.64 -3.54 41.95
C TYR A 190 -21.14 -3.29 41.80
N ILE A 191 -21.62 -3.12 40.60
CA ILE A 191 -23.05 -3.18 40.27
C ILE A 191 -23.40 -4.65 40.04
N ASP A 192 -24.09 -5.26 41.00
CA ASP A 192 -24.73 -6.57 40.89
C ASP A 192 -25.98 -6.44 40.02
N ASP A 193 -25.91 -6.98 38.80
CA ASP A 193 -27.11 -7.20 37.99
C ASP A 193 -27.71 -8.58 38.34
N ASP A 194 -28.65 -8.59 39.26
CA ASP A 194 -29.56 -9.68 39.58
C ASP A 194 -30.50 -9.97 38.38
N ILE A 195 -30.23 -11.01 37.64
CA ILE A 195 -31.21 -11.63 36.71
C ILE A 195 -31.80 -12.85 37.43
N SER A 196 -32.86 -12.59 38.18
CA SER A 196 -33.68 -13.63 38.76
C SER A 196 -34.48 -14.40 37.70
N SER A 197 -34.32 -15.70 37.75
CA SER A 197 -35.09 -16.75 37.11
C SER A 197 -36.61 -16.59 37.31
N HIS A 198 -37.39 -16.69 36.26
CA HIS A 198 -38.79 -17.09 36.31
C HIS A 198 -39.03 -18.33 35.45
N SER A 199 -39.02 -19.46 36.13
CA SER A 199 -39.60 -20.72 35.76
C SER A 199 -41.11 -20.69 36.01
N LYS A 200 -41.91 -20.98 35.01
CA LYS A 200 -43.27 -21.56 35.06
C LYS A 200 -43.51 -22.21 33.72
N GLY A 201 -43.63 -23.49 33.52
CA GLY A 201 -44.54 -24.45 34.09
C GLY A 201 -45.88 -24.40 33.33
N GLY A 202 -46.07 -25.21 32.32
CA GLY A 202 -47.34 -25.29 31.60
C GLY A 202 -47.41 -26.56 30.78
N LYS A 203 -48.11 -27.54 31.35
CA LYS A 203 -48.40 -28.88 30.86
C LYS A 203 -49.36 -28.89 29.65
N SER A 204 -49.18 -29.96 28.82
CA SER A 204 -50.24 -30.91 28.51
C SER A 204 -50.99 -30.86 27.19
N LYS A 205 -51.01 -32.05 26.57
CA LYS A 205 -52.01 -32.70 25.69
C LYS A 205 -51.92 -32.31 24.21
N GLY A 206 -51.62 -33.21 23.26
CA GLY A 206 -52.28 -34.51 23.08
C GLY A 206 -53.22 -34.39 21.88
N GLY A 207 -53.05 -35.22 20.86
CA GLY A 207 -54.05 -35.32 19.78
C GLY A 207 -53.37 -35.57 18.40
N ASN A 208 -53.11 -36.66 18.08
CA ASN A 208 -53.48 -37.76 17.18
C ASN A 208 -54.35 -37.43 15.95
N LYS A 209 -54.00 -38.01 14.81
CA LYS A 209 -54.74 -38.32 13.57
C LYS A 209 -54.80 -37.18 12.53
N ASN A 210 -54.32 -37.37 11.34
CA ASN A 210 -54.42 -38.40 10.30
C ASN A 210 -53.26 -38.22 9.33
#